data_913a6db32b8b38ac54a082754579368e
#
_entry.id   913a6db32b8b38ac54a082754579368e
#
_cell.length_a   1.000
_cell.length_b   1.000
_cell.length_c   1.000
_cell.angle_alpha   90.00
_cell.angle_beta   90.00
_cell.angle_gamma   90.00
#
_symmetry.space_group_name_H-M   'P 1'
#
loop_
_entity.id
_entity.type
_entity.pdbx_description
1 polymer ?
#
loop_
_entity_poly.entity_id
_entity_poly.type
_entity_poly.pdbx_seq_one_letter_code
_entity_poly.pdbx_strand_id
1 'polypeptide(L)'
;MTKKEALELETKCDNLLSENTGFSCSVSQALGGNLRIQFGENNITINKYDLDTPEWVHYIGDYGDLQSFIISVRVAIRKNKELFKKLMWSYTNARELEE
;
A
#
# COMPACT_ATOMS: atom_id res chain seq x y z
N MET A 1 -14.88 10.92 -5.65
CA MET A 1 -13.70 10.35 -6.36
C MET A 1 -14.16 9.44 -7.48
N THR A 2 -13.59 9.57 -8.67
CA THR A 2 -13.90 8.69 -9.79
C THR A 2 -13.00 7.45 -9.77
N LYS A 3 -13.38 6.41 -10.52
CA LYS A 3 -12.53 5.22 -10.68
C LYS A 3 -11.18 5.57 -11.30
N LYS A 4 -11.17 6.52 -12.24
CA LYS A 4 -9.94 7.00 -12.86
C LYS A 4 -9.00 7.64 -11.83
N GLU A 5 -9.55 8.49 -10.96
CA GLU A 5 -8.78 9.11 -9.89
C GLU A 5 -8.23 8.09 -8.91
N ALA A 6 -9.01 7.05 -8.60
CA ALA A 6 -8.56 5.95 -7.73
C ALA A 6 -7.39 5.18 -8.35
N LEU A 7 -7.44 4.90 -9.66
CA LEU A 7 -6.34 4.24 -10.37
C LEU A 7 -5.09 5.12 -10.44
N GLU A 8 -5.26 6.41 -10.64
CA GLU A 8 -4.13 7.35 -10.62
C GLU A 8 -3.48 7.40 -9.23
N LEU A 9 -4.29 7.34 -8.18
CA LEU A 9 -3.83 7.30 -6.81
C LEU A 9 -3.03 6.02 -6.52
N GLU A 10 -3.53 4.89 -7.01
CA GLU A 10 -2.85 3.60 -6.90
C GLU A 10 -1.47 3.64 -7.57
N THR A 11 -1.41 4.15 -8.81
CA THR A 11 -0.16 4.33 -9.55
C THR A 11 0.82 5.24 -8.81
N LYS A 12 0.31 6.32 -8.23
CA LYS A 12 1.11 7.25 -7.45
C LYS A 12 1.75 6.58 -6.24
N CYS A 13 0.98 5.76 -5.55
CA CYS A 13 1.48 4.99 -4.40
C CYS A 13 2.50 3.94 -4.83
N ASP A 14 2.26 3.23 -5.93
CA ASP A 14 3.21 2.26 -6.50
C ASP A 14 4.57 2.92 -6.78
N ASN A 15 4.55 4.06 -7.48
CA ASN A 15 5.76 4.79 -7.83
C ASN A 15 6.51 5.27 -6.59
N LEU A 16 5.78 5.80 -5.63
CA LEU A 16 6.35 6.32 -4.39
C LEU A 16 7.03 5.20 -3.59
N LEU A 17 6.38 4.04 -3.49
CA LEU A 17 6.95 2.90 -2.79
C LEU A 17 8.17 2.34 -3.53
N SER A 18 8.10 2.24 -4.86
CA SER A 18 9.21 1.75 -5.68
C SER A 18 10.44 2.66 -5.56
N GLU A 19 10.23 3.98 -5.57
CA GLU A 19 11.32 4.94 -5.38
C GLU A 19 11.96 4.84 -3.99
N ASN A 20 11.16 4.65 -2.95
CA ASN A 20 11.65 4.60 -1.57
C ASN A 20 12.28 3.28 -1.20
N THR A 21 11.84 2.18 -1.80
CA THR A 21 12.36 0.84 -1.49
C THR A 21 13.48 0.40 -2.41
N GLY A 22 13.57 0.95 -3.61
CA GLY A 22 14.46 0.47 -4.66
C GLY A 22 13.98 -0.83 -5.31
N PHE A 23 12.79 -1.32 -4.94
CA PHE A 23 12.19 -2.53 -5.49
C PHE A 23 10.94 -2.17 -6.29
N SER A 24 10.59 -3.01 -7.27
CA SER A 24 9.32 -2.87 -7.97
C SER A 24 8.19 -3.29 -7.02
N CYS A 25 7.31 -2.35 -6.71
CA CYS A 25 6.20 -2.56 -5.80
C CYS A 25 4.88 -2.31 -6.51
N SER A 26 3.86 -3.05 -6.11
CA SER A 26 2.50 -2.75 -6.52
C SER A 26 1.57 -2.74 -5.29
N VAL A 27 0.61 -1.83 -5.29
CA VAL A 27 -0.42 -1.78 -4.28
C VAL A 27 -1.73 -2.30 -4.86
N SER A 28 -2.50 -2.97 -4.04
CA SER A 28 -3.81 -3.48 -4.42
C SER A 28 -4.69 -3.58 -3.20
N GLN A 29 -5.96 -3.85 -3.44
CA GLN A 29 -6.91 -4.06 -2.36
C GLN A 29 -6.77 -5.47 -1.78
N ALA A 30 -6.67 -5.56 -0.46
CA ALA A 30 -6.86 -6.80 0.28
C ALA A 30 -8.29 -6.84 0.85
N LEU A 31 -8.64 -7.95 1.51
CA LEU A 31 -9.97 -8.09 2.12
C LEU A 31 -10.25 -6.98 3.13
N GLY A 32 -11.48 -6.53 3.16
CA GLY A 32 -11.92 -5.50 4.09
C GLY A 32 -11.44 -4.10 3.79
N GLY A 33 -10.96 -3.84 2.56
CA GLY A 33 -10.45 -2.53 2.16
C GLY A 33 -9.04 -2.25 2.64
N ASN A 34 -8.33 -3.28 3.12
CA ASN A 34 -6.94 -3.14 3.54
C ASN A 34 -6.01 -2.96 2.34
N LEU A 35 -4.84 -2.41 2.59
CA LEU A 35 -3.82 -2.21 1.58
C LEU A 35 -2.91 -3.42 1.50
N ARG A 36 -2.73 -3.96 0.30
CA ARG A 36 -1.75 -5.01 0.03
C ARG A 36 -0.62 -4.41 -0.79
N ILE A 37 0.61 -4.59 -0.32
CA ILE A 37 1.80 -4.16 -1.05
C ILE A 37 2.57 -5.42 -1.44
N GLN A 38 2.81 -5.59 -2.74
CA GLN A 38 3.46 -6.75 -3.28
C GLN A 38 4.85 -6.43 -3.79
N PHE A 39 5.79 -7.31 -3.47
CA PHE A 39 7.16 -7.28 -3.90
C PHE A 39 7.54 -8.70 -4.34
N GLY A 40 7.61 -8.92 -5.64
CA GLY A 40 7.83 -10.27 -6.18
C GLY A 40 6.75 -11.23 -5.70
N GLU A 41 7.15 -12.33 -5.07
CA GLU A 41 6.25 -13.32 -4.49
C GLU A 41 5.85 -12.99 -3.05
N ASN A 42 6.49 -11.99 -2.46
CA ASN A 42 6.24 -11.57 -1.10
C ASN A 42 5.19 -10.45 -1.08
N ASN A 43 4.40 -10.41 -0.02
CA ASN A 43 3.48 -9.30 0.16
C ASN A 43 3.31 -8.97 1.64
N ILE A 44 2.92 -7.72 1.89
CA ILE A 44 2.53 -7.26 3.22
C ILE A 44 1.13 -6.68 3.13
N THR A 45 0.38 -6.84 4.19
CA THR A 45 -0.97 -6.28 4.28
C THR A 45 -1.00 -5.26 5.40
N ILE A 46 -1.51 -4.07 5.10
CA ILE A 46 -1.65 -3.00 6.06
C ILE A 46 -3.14 -2.84 6.35
N ASN A 47 -3.49 -2.97 7.60
CA ASN A 47 -4.87 -2.78 8.04
C ASN A 47 -5.23 -1.29 7.90
N LYS A 48 -6.42 -1.03 7.39
CA LYS A 48 -6.92 0.34 7.20
C LYS A 48 -6.96 1.19 8.47
N TYR A 49 -7.01 0.55 9.63
CA TYR A 49 -7.03 1.23 10.92
C TYR A 49 -5.65 1.53 11.49
N ASP A 50 -4.59 0.99 10.88
CA ASP A 50 -3.24 1.01 11.44
C ASP A 50 -2.30 2.03 10.78
N LEU A 51 -2.83 2.99 10.03
CA LEU A 51 -1.99 3.99 9.37
C LEU A 51 -1.28 4.92 10.36
N ASP A 52 -1.81 5.09 11.56
CA ASP A 52 -1.17 5.90 12.59
C ASP A 52 -0.14 5.11 13.39
N THR A 53 -0.44 3.84 13.66
CA THR A 53 0.44 2.90 14.35
C THR A 53 0.41 1.56 13.63
N PRO A 54 1.00 1.48 12.42
CA PRO A 54 0.81 0.30 11.57
C PRO A 54 1.42 -0.97 12.16
N GLU A 55 0.58 -1.99 12.28
CA GLU A 55 1.00 -3.37 12.49
C GLU A 55 0.98 -4.08 11.15
N TRP A 56 2.05 -4.75 10.81
CA TRP A 56 2.26 -5.33 9.50
C TRP A 56 2.05 -6.84 9.53
N VAL A 57 1.15 -7.33 8.71
CA VAL A 57 1.02 -8.76 8.44
C VAL A 57 1.66 -9.02 7.09
N HIS A 58 2.59 -9.97 7.04
CA HIS A 58 3.34 -10.23 5.81
C HIS A 58 3.58 -11.73 5.63
N TYR A 59 3.74 -12.13 4.36
CA TYR A 59 4.18 -13.46 3.98
C TYR A 59 5.65 -13.41 3.64
N ILE A 60 6.38 -14.38 4.09
CA ILE A 60 7.83 -14.40 4.05
C ILE A 60 8.33 -15.45 3.08
N GLY A 61 8.98 -15.02 1.99
CA GLY A 61 9.72 -15.91 1.11
C GLY A 61 11.20 -15.84 1.41
N ASP A 62 11.78 -14.63 1.40
CA ASP A 62 13.18 -14.36 1.68
C ASP A 62 13.30 -13.25 2.70
N TYR A 63 13.97 -13.51 3.81
CA TYR A 63 14.05 -12.58 4.94
C TYR A 63 15.03 -11.41 4.74
N GLY A 64 16.08 -11.58 3.97
CA GLY A 64 17.10 -10.55 3.84
C GLY A 64 16.56 -9.25 3.26
N ASP A 65 16.16 -9.31 2.00
CA ASP A 65 15.64 -8.14 1.28
C ASP A 65 14.26 -7.70 1.80
N LEU A 66 13.47 -8.65 2.31
CA LEU A 66 12.15 -8.35 2.85
C LEU A 66 12.22 -7.43 4.07
N GLN A 67 13.20 -7.59 4.93
CA GLN A 67 13.39 -6.70 6.09
C GLN A 67 13.64 -5.26 5.65
N SER A 68 14.55 -5.06 4.70
CA SER A 68 14.85 -3.74 4.14
C SER A 68 13.64 -3.13 3.46
N PHE A 69 12.91 -3.94 2.71
CA PHE A 69 11.67 -3.57 2.04
C PHE A 69 10.63 -3.06 3.04
N ILE A 70 10.36 -3.83 4.09
CA ILE A 70 9.38 -3.48 5.12
C ILE A 70 9.74 -2.15 5.78
N ILE A 71 10.99 -1.96 6.15
CA ILE A 71 11.45 -0.72 6.78
C ILE A 71 11.23 0.47 5.84
N SER A 72 11.60 0.33 4.57
CA SER A 72 11.45 1.39 3.57
C SER A 72 9.97 1.73 3.33
N VAL A 73 9.12 0.72 3.26
CA VAL A 73 7.66 0.89 3.12
C VAL A 73 7.09 1.66 4.30
N ARG A 74 7.47 1.28 5.52
CA ARG A 74 7.00 1.98 6.74
C ARG A 74 7.38 3.45 6.73
N VAL A 75 8.62 3.76 6.35
CA VAL A 75 9.09 5.14 6.24
C VAL A 75 8.31 5.90 5.17
N ALA A 76 8.12 5.31 4.00
CA ALA A 76 7.40 5.95 2.90
C ALA A 76 5.94 6.25 3.27
N ILE A 77 5.26 5.31 3.90
CA ILE A 77 3.86 5.48 4.33
C ILE A 77 3.75 6.54 5.41
N ARG A 78 4.65 6.53 6.38
CA ARG A 78 4.66 7.52 7.46
C ARG A 78 4.83 8.94 6.92
N LYS A 79 5.68 9.12 5.91
CA LYS A 79 5.91 10.43 5.28
C LYS A 79 4.75 10.87 4.39
N ASN A 80 3.96 9.93 3.87
CA ASN A 80 2.90 10.21 2.90
C ASN A 80 1.55 9.69 3.38
N LYS A 81 1.30 9.81 4.67
CA LYS A 81 0.14 9.27 5.36
C LYS A 81 -1.19 9.63 4.70
N GLU A 82 -1.38 10.90 4.33
CA GLU A 82 -2.64 11.35 3.74
C GLU A 82 -2.91 10.73 2.38
N LEU A 83 -1.86 10.50 1.59
CA LEU A 83 -1.97 9.85 0.29
C LEU A 83 -2.49 8.41 0.46
N PHE A 84 -1.90 7.65 1.37
CA PHE A 84 -2.29 6.26 1.63
C PHE A 84 -3.69 6.16 2.27
N LYS A 85 -4.06 7.13 3.11
CA LYS A 85 -5.43 7.20 3.65
C LYS A 85 -6.46 7.38 2.54
N LYS A 86 -6.19 8.23 1.56
CA LYS A 86 -7.07 8.42 0.41
C LYS A 86 -7.23 7.14 -0.40
N LEU A 87 -6.11 6.43 -0.62
CA LEU A 87 -6.15 5.16 -1.34
C LEU A 87 -6.98 4.11 -0.58
N MET A 88 -6.76 3.98 0.72
CA MET A 88 -7.54 3.07 1.55
C MET A 88 -9.03 3.44 1.57
N TRP A 89 -9.35 4.72 1.60
CA TRP A 89 -10.73 5.17 1.49
C TRP A 89 -11.36 4.70 0.18
N SER A 90 -10.63 4.82 -0.93
CA SER A 90 -11.13 4.40 -2.23
C SER A 90 -11.44 2.89 -2.28
N TYR A 91 -10.61 2.08 -1.65
CA TYR A 91 -10.82 0.64 -1.56
C TYR A 91 -12.04 0.30 -0.70
N THR A 92 -12.18 0.97 0.43
CA THR A 92 -13.30 0.75 1.36
C THR A 92 -14.64 1.16 0.73
N ASN A 93 -14.61 2.22 -0.08
CA ASN A 93 -15.80 2.82 -0.69
C ASN A 93 -15.91 2.55 -2.20
N ALA A 94 -15.35 1.44 -2.68
CA ALA A 94 -15.29 1.13 -4.10
C ALA A 94 -16.66 1.14 -4.81
N ARG A 95 -17.73 0.80 -4.08
CA ARG A 95 -19.10 0.79 -4.61
C ARG A 95 -19.67 2.20 -4.84
N GLU A 96 -19.11 3.19 -4.16
CA GLU A 96 -19.54 4.59 -4.22
C GLU A 96 -18.72 5.42 -5.20
N LEU A 97 -17.68 4.82 -5.84
CA LEU A 97 -16.86 5.54 -6.79
C LEU A 97 -17.63 5.82 -8.08
N GLU A 98 -17.54 7.05 -8.54
CA GLU A 98 -18.06 7.48 -9.82
C GLU A 98 -17.27 6.88 -10.98
N GLU A 99 -17.91 6.63 -12.07
CA GLU A 99 -17.23 6.09 -13.27
C GLU A 99 -16.41 7.16 -14.03
#